data_cf2cb398b7f5b697cf79d1c3b5259c6a
#
_entry.id   cf2cb398b7f5b697cf79d1c3b5259c6a
#
_cell.length_a   1.000
_cell.length_b   1.000
_cell.length_c   1.000
_cell.angle_alpha   90.00
_cell.angle_beta   90.00
_cell.angle_gamma   90.00
#
_symmetry.space_group_name_H-M   'P 1'
#
loop_
_entity.id
_entity.type
_entity.pdbx_description
1 polymer ?
#
loop_
_entity_poly.entity_id
_entity_poly.type
_entity_poly.pdbx_seq_one_letter_code
_entity_poly.pdbx_strand_id
1 'polypeptide(L)'
;MVDALGNPIAFKLSPGQAHDLDGADALLPQMKASILVADTAFDARERVLEPLQAAGKSYVIPPTRSRKIQRWYDKEIYKARHLIENFFCKLKEFRAIATRYDKTARNFLAGIHCAAAVILIN
;
A
#
# COMPACT_ATOMS: atom_id res chain seq x y z
N MET A 1 -2.16 1.04 3.14
CA MET A 1 -0.82 1.14 3.76
C MET A 1 -0.87 0.49 5.12
N VAL A 2 0.11 -0.32 5.47
CA VAL A 2 0.24 -0.98 6.79
C VAL A 2 1.60 -0.62 7.41
N ASP A 3 1.70 -0.72 8.72
CA ASP A 3 2.97 -0.53 9.45
C ASP A 3 3.84 -1.81 9.44
N ALA A 4 4.97 -1.78 10.14
CA ALA A 4 5.90 -2.90 10.23
C ALA A 4 5.35 -4.12 10.99
N LEU A 5 4.22 -3.99 11.66
CA LEU A 5 3.51 -5.08 12.34
C LEU A 5 2.33 -5.61 11.51
N GLY A 6 2.06 -5.02 10.35
CA GLY A 6 0.92 -5.36 9.49
C GLY A 6 -0.38 -4.67 9.87
N ASN A 7 -0.34 -3.69 10.79
CA ASN A 7 -1.52 -2.93 11.17
C ASN A 7 -1.88 -1.89 10.10
N PRO A 8 -3.15 -1.75 9.73
CA PRO A 8 -3.57 -0.76 8.76
C PRO A 8 -3.43 0.66 9.32
N ILE A 9 -2.80 1.55 8.56
CA ILE A 9 -2.59 2.96 8.93
C ILE A 9 -3.40 3.92 8.08
N ALA A 10 -3.54 3.62 6.80
CA ALA A 10 -4.29 4.49 5.88
C ALA A 10 -4.83 3.71 4.69
N PHE A 11 -5.97 4.16 4.17
CA PHE A 11 -6.63 3.62 3.00
C PHE A 11 -6.86 4.70 1.95
N LYS A 12 -6.76 4.32 0.71
CA LYS A 12 -7.19 5.11 -0.43
C LYS A 12 -7.96 4.21 -1.39
N LEU A 13 -9.19 4.56 -1.68
CA LEU A 13 -9.96 3.94 -2.74
C LEU A 13 -9.71 4.68 -4.06
N SER A 14 -9.58 3.92 -5.12
CA SER A 14 -9.51 4.42 -6.48
C SER A 14 -10.42 3.59 -7.38
N PRO A 15 -10.93 4.16 -8.49
CA PRO A 15 -11.64 3.37 -9.50
C PRO A 15 -10.78 2.19 -9.98
N GLY A 16 -11.41 1.07 -10.34
CA GLY A 16 -10.68 -0.14 -10.74
C GLY A 16 -9.77 0.03 -11.96
N GLN A 17 -10.04 1.02 -12.79
CA GLN A 17 -9.23 1.40 -13.95
C GLN A 17 -8.13 2.45 -13.63
N ALA A 18 -8.12 2.99 -12.41
CA ALA A 18 -7.10 3.97 -12.02
C ALA A 18 -5.75 3.30 -11.82
N HIS A 19 -4.69 4.06 -12.05
CA HIS A 19 -3.32 3.59 -11.84
C HIS A 19 -2.99 3.51 -10.35
N ASP A 20 -2.25 2.47 -9.94
CA ASP A 20 -1.83 2.28 -8.53
C ASP A 20 -1.07 3.49 -7.96
N LEU A 21 -0.36 4.22 -8.83
CA LEU A 21 0.36 5.44 -8.47
C LEU A 21 -0.55 6.57 -7.96
N ASP A 22 -1.82 6.59 -8.34
CA ASP A 22 -2.77 7.59 -7.83
C ASP A 22 -3.03 7.37 -6.33
N GLY A 23 -3.01 6.12 -5.91
CA GLY A 23 -3.04 5.77 -4.49
C GLY A 23 -1.78 6.20 -3.74
N ALA A 24 -0.62 6.05 -4.37
CA ALA A 24 0.65 6.49 -3.80
C ALA A 24 0.69 7.99 -3.57
N ASP A 25 0.27 8.80 -4.53
CA ASP A 25 0.24 10.27 -4.41
C ASP A 25 -0.58 10.73 -3.18
N ALA A 26 -1.65 10.00 -2.85
CA ALA A 26 -2.49 10.33 -1.70
C ALA A 26 -1.92 9.81 -0.37
N LEU A 27 -1.25 8.66 -0.37
CA LEU A 27 -0.81 7.98 0.85
C LEU A 27 0.61 8.37 1.29
N LEU A 28 1.53 8.61 0.36
CA LEU A 28 2.92 8.92 0.69
C LEU A 28 3.10 10.15 1.59
N PRO A 29 2.36 11.27 1.40
CA PRO A 29 2.45 12.42 2.29
C PRO A 29 2.08 12.12 3.75
N GLN A 30 1.28 11.07 3.98
CA GLN A 30 0.84 10.65 5.31
C GLN A 30 1.82 9.68 6.00
N MET A 31 2.83 9.21 5.27
CA MET A 31 3.76 8.21 5.76
C MET A 31 4.74 8.81 6.78
N LYS A 32 4.69 8.34 8.02
CA LYS A 32 5.61 8.74 9.10
C LYS A 32 6.86 7.88 9.16
N ALA A 33 6.81 6.65 8.64
CA ALA A 33 7.94 5.73 8.64
C ALA A 33 9.10 6.24 7.77
N SER A 34 10.31 5.78 8.07
CA SER A 34 11.53 6.14 7.33
C SER A 34 11.77 5.27 6.09
N ILE A 35 11.13 4.10 5.99
CA ILE A 35 11.32 3.15 4.89
C ILE A 35 9.96 2.75 4.32
N LEU A 36 9.81 2.85 2.99
CA LEU A 36 8.68 2.30 2.25
C LEU A 36 9.07 0.97 1.61
N VAL A 37 8.26 -0.06 1.82
CA VAL A 37 8.36 -1.32 1.08
C VAL A 37 7.12 -1.41 0.19
N ALA A 38 7.32 -1.53 -1.11
CA ALA A 38 6.23 -1.62 -2.09
C ALA A 38 6.62 -2.51 -3.27
N ASP A 39 5.65 -2.90 -4.07
CA ASP A 39 5.91 -3.71 -5.25
C ASP A 39 6.42 -2.89 -6.45
N THR A 40 6.74 -3.59 -7.53
CA THR A 40 7.28 -3.01 -8.75
C THR A 40 6.38 -1.96 -9.41
N ALA A 41 5.05 -2.02 -9.18
CA ALA A 41 4.11 -1.01 -9.69
C ALA A 41 4.41 0.40 -9.15
N PHE A 42 5.09 0.49 -8.02
CA PHE A 42 5.49 1.76 -7.39
C PHE A 42 6.91 2.20 -7.77
N ASP A 43 7.57 1.52 -8.72
CA ASP A 43 8.88 1.94 -9.25
C ASP A 43 8.74 3.13 -10.21
N ALA A 44 8.23 4.23 -9.72
CA ALA A 44 8.02 5.48 -10.45
C ALA A 44 8.94 6.58 -9.90
N ARG A 45 9.89 7.03 -10.73
CA ARG A 45 10.92 7.96 -10.31
C ARG A 45 10.34 9.26 -9.76
N GLU A 46 9.57 9.96 -10.59
CA GLU A 46 9.07 11.30 -10.26
C GLU A 46 7.95 11.30 -9.22
N ARG A 47 7.13 10.25 -9.21
CA ARG A 47 5.94 10.18 -8.34
C ARG A 47 6.20 9.51 -6.99
N VAL A 48 7.19 8.64 -6.89
CA VAL A 48 7.46 7.85 -5.68
C VAL A 48 8.88 8.03 -5.17
N LEU A 49 9.89 7.71 -6.00
CA LEU A 49 11.26 7.62 -5.52
C LEU A 49 11.85 8.98 -5.16
N GLU A 50 11.71 9.97 -6.02
CA GLU A 50 12.22 11.33 -5.77
C GLU A 50 11.51 12.02 -4.59
N PRO A 51 10.16 11.98 -4.45
CA PRO A 51 9.50 12.52 -3.27
C PRO A 51 9.95 11.88 -1.96
N LEU A 52 10.18 10.56 -1.93
CA LEU A 52 10.68 9.88 -0.75
C LEU A 52 12.10 10.34 -0.40
N GLN A 53 12.98 10.42 -1.39
CA GLN A 53 14.35 10.89 -1.20
C GLN A 53 14.39 12.35 -0.72
N ALA A 54 13.55 13.21 -1.29
CA ALA A 54 13.42 14.61 -0.88
C ALA A 54 12.93 14.74 0.58
N ALA A 55 12.12 13.80 1.05
CA ALA A 55 11.65 13.73 2.42
C ALA A 55 12.65 13.04 3.38
N GLY A 56 13.85 12.68 2.90
CA GLY A 56 14.85 11.95 3.69
C GLY A 56 14.49 10.51 4.00
N LYS A 57 13.61 9.90 3.21
CA LYS A 57 13.12 8.52 3.40
C LYS A 57 13.77 7.56 2.42
N SER A 58 13.89 6.31 2.85
CA SER A 58 14.38 5.20 2.03
C SER A 58 13.22 4.40 1.45
N TYR A 59 13.50 3.61 0.43
CA TYR A 59 12.52 2.71 -0.16
C TYR A 59 13.16 1.36 -0.53
N VAL A 60 12.35 0.32 -0.47
CA VAL A 60 12.68 -1.03 -0.93
C VAL A 60 11.62 -1.44 -1.96
N ILE A 61 11.87 -1.13 -3.21
CA ILE A 61 10.99 -1.35 -4.35
C ILE A 61 11.81 -2.00 -5.47
N PRO A 62 11.42 -3.21 -5.93
CA PRO A 62 12.10 -3.83 -7.05
C PRO A 62 12.00 -2.97 -8.31
N PRO A 63 13.10 -2.81 -9.07
CA PRO A 63 13.04 -2.06 -10.32
C PRO A 63 12.19 -2.80 -11.36
N THR A 64 11.51 -2.06 -12.22
CA THR A 64 10.81 -2.64 -13.37
C THR A 64 11.79 -3.28 -14.35
N ARG A 65 11.36 -4.36 -15.01
CA ARG A 65 12.20 -5.06 -16.00
C ARG A 65 12.63 -4.18 -17.18
N SER A 66 11.81 -3.20 -17.51
CA SER A 66 12.07 -2.26 -18.61
C SER A 66 13.09 -1.17 -18.27
N ARG A 67 13.48 -1.05 -17.00
CA ARG A 67 14.47 -0.06 -16.58
C ARG A 67 15.85 -0.41 -17.12
N LYS A 68 16.50 0.54 -17.80
CA LYS A 68 17.85 0.33 -18.38
C LYS A 68 18.90 -0.02 -17.33
N ILE A 69 18.82 0.62 -16.15
CA ILE A 69 19.71 0.35 -15.03
C ILE A 69 18.88 -0.36 -13.95
N GLN A 70 19.21 -1.63 -13.71
CA GLN A 70 18.60 -2.42 -12.66
C GLN A 70 19.19 -2.03 -11.30
N ARG A 71 18.37 -1.44 -10.46
CA ARG A 71 18.75 -0.99 -9.13
C ARG A 71 18.75 -2.17 -8.16
N TRP A 72 19.78 -2.27 -7.34
CA TRP A 72 19.77 -3.21 -6.22
C TRP A 72 18.72 -2.82 -5.18
N TYR A 73 18.10 -3.79 -4.56
CA TYR A 73 17.20 -3.60 -3.43
C TYR A 73 17.40 -4.73 -2.40
N ASP A 74 17.10 -4.43 -1.13
CA ASP A 74 17.22 -5.40 -0.04
C ASP A 74 16.08 -6.42 -0.10
N LYS A 75 16.41 -7.65 -0.49
CA LYS A 75 15.44 -8.74 -0.64
C LYS A 75 14.91 -9.22 0.72
N GLU A 76 15.69 -9.11 1.78
CA GLU A 76 15.26 -9.52 3.12
C GLU A 76 14.21 -8.54 3.66
N ILE A 77 14.46 -7.23 3.56
CA ILE A 77 13.47 -6.22 3.91
C ILE A 77 12.23 -6.33 3.01
N TYR A 78 12.42 -6.63 1.73
CA TYR A 78 11.31 -6.79 0.78
C TYR A 78 10.35 -7.91 1.16
N LYS A 79 10.78 -8.94 1.87
CA LYS A 79 9.90 -10.01 2.38
C LYS A 79 8.80 -9.47 3.29
N ALA A 80 9.02 -8.35 3.98
CA ALA A 80 8.01 -7.71 4.82
C ALA A 80 6.75 -7.28 4.03
N ARG A 81 6.79 -7.24 2.71
CA ARG A 81 5.63 -6.97 1.86
C ARG A 81 4.48 -7.95 2.10
N HIS A 82 4.76 -9.19 2.54
CA HIS A 82 3.73 -10.17 2.87
C HIS A 82 2.74 -9.66 3.95
N LEU A 83 3.13 -8.70 4.79
CA LEU A 83 2.27 -8.16 5.83
C LEU A 83 1.03 -7.47 5.28
N ILE A 84 1.17 -6.72 4.18
CA ILE A 84 0.01 -6.11 3.52
C ILE A 84 -0.86 -7.16 2.82
N GLU A 85 -0.25 -8.20 2.27
CA GLU A 85 -0.99 -9.32 1.67
C GLU A 85 -1.81 -10.06 2.72
N ASN A 86 -1.21 -10.34 3.89
CA ASN A 86 -1.90 -10.94 5.02
C ASN A 86 -3.06 -10.07 5.51
N PHE A 87 -2.88 -8.76 5.56
CA PHE A 87 -3.95 -7.84 5.91
C PHE A 87 -5.10 -7.92 4.89
N PHE A 88 -4.82 -7.92 3.60
CA PHE A 88 -5.85 -8.06 2.57
C PHE A 88 -6.57 -9.41 2.65
N CYS A 89 -5.87 -10.49 2.98
CA CYS A 89 -6.50 -11.79 3.21
C CYS A 89 -7.52 -11.73 4.35
N LYS A 90 -7.13 -11.15 5.49
CA LYS A 90 -8.03 -10.97 6.64
C LYS A 90 -9.22 -10.07 6.28
N LEU A 91 -8.98 -8.99 5.55
CA LEU A 91 -10.04 -8.07 5.12
C LEU A 91 -11.08 -8.77 4.24
N LYS A 92 -10.66 -9.68 3.37
CA LYS A 92 -11.54 -10.46 2.48
C LYS A 92 -12.37 -11.51 3.21
N GLU A 93 -12.05 -11.87 4.45
CA GLU A 93 -12.90 -12.72 5.28
C GLU A 93 -14.25 -12.03 5.59
N PHE A 94 -14.29 -10.71 5.55
CA PHE A 94 -15.53 -9.96 5.62
C PHE A 94 -16.24 -9.98 4.26
N ARG A 95 -17.28 -10.79 4.12
CA ARG A 95 -17.96 -11.03 2.83
C ARG A 95 -18.46 -9.75 2.17
N ALA A 96 -18.96 -8.78 2.95
CA ALA A 96 -19.42 -7.49 2.43
C ALA A 96 -18.29 -6.70 1.73
N ILE A 97 -17.06 -6.83 2.20
CA ILE A 97 -15.86 -6.22 1.59
C ILE A 97 -15.45 -7.01 0.35
N ALA A 98 -15.33 -8.34 0.46
CA ALA A 98 -14.88 -9.22 -0.63
C ALA A 98 -15.81 -9.16 -1.84
N THR A 99 -17.13 -9.06 -1.63
CA THR A 99 -18.15 -8.99 -2.68
C THR A 99 -18.46 -7.57 -3.15
N ARG A 100 -17.86 -6.56 -2.52
CA ARG A 100 -18.17 -5.13 -2.75
C ARG A 100 -19.68 -4.85 -2.73
N TYR A 101 -20.32 -5.30 -1.67
CA TYR A 101 -21.77 -5.17 -1.49
C TYR A 101 -22.22 -3.70 -1.51
N ASP A 102 -21.45 -2.81 -0.88
CA ASP A 102 -21.72 -1.37 -0.89
C ASP A 102 -21.41 -0.76 -2.26
N LYS A 103 -22.41 -0.07 -2.81
CA LYS A 103 -22.32 0.55 -4.14
C LYS A 103 -21.63 1.90 -4.16
N THR A 104 -21.64 2.63 -3.03
CA THR A 104 -20.99 3.94 -2.92
C THR A 104 -19.57 3.78 -2.35
N ALA A 105 -18.61 4.54 -2.89
CA ALA A 105 -17.24 4.54 -2.39
C ALA A 105 -17.18 4.93 -0.90
N ARG A 106 -18.01 5.88 -0.46
CA ARG A 106 -18.10 6.32 0.92
C ARG A 106 -18.47 5.18 1.88
N ASN A 107 -19.55 4.45 1.57
CA ASN A 107 -20.02 3.36 2.40
C ASN A 107 -19.06 2.17 2.38
N PHE A 108 -18.48 1.88 1.22
CA PHE A 108 -17.47 0.83 1.08
C PHE A 108 -16.23 1.13 1.91
N LEU A 109 -15.73 2.37 1.86
CA LEU A 109 -14.59 2.80 2.69
C LEU A 109 -14.91 2.74 4.19
N ALA A 110 -16.11 3.16 4.60
CA ALA A 110 -16.56 3.03 5.98
C ALA A 110 -16.57 1.57 6.44
N GLY A 111 -17.05 0.65 5.60
CA GLY A 111 -17.00 -0.79 5.84
C GLY A 111 -15.59 -1.32 6.02
N ILE A 112 -14.64 -0.87 5.19
CA ILE A 112 -13.22 -1.21 5.30
C ILE A 112 -12.65 -0.74 6.64
N HIS A 113 -12.94 0.49 7.07
CA HIS A 113 -12.49 1.01 8.36
C HIS A 113 -13.05 0.21 9.54
N CYS A 114 -14.32 -0.17 9.49
CA CYS A 114 -14.93 -1.02 10.52
C CYS A 114 -14.26 -2.41 10.57
N ALA A 115 -14.07 -3.05 9.43
CA ALA A 115 -13.40 -4.35 9.35
C ALA A 115 -11.95 -4.27 9.84
N ALA A 116 -11.23 -3.22 9.46
CA ALA A 116 -9.86 -2.99 9.93
C ALA A 116 -9.78 -2.80 11.45
N ALA A 117 -10.74 -2.09 12.03
CA ALA A 117 -10.83 -1.92 13.49
C ALA A 117 -11.03 -3.29 14.18
N VAL A 118 -11.90 -4.15 13.66
CA VAL A 118 -12.10 -5.50 14.19
C VAL A 118 -10.82 -6.34 14.09
N ILE A 119 -10.11 -6.27 12.96
CA ILE A 119 -8.84 -6.97 12.76
C ILE A 119 -7.79 -6.51 13.78
N LEU A 120 -7.74 -5.21 14.09
CA LEU A 120 -6.79 -4.65 15.05
C LEU A 120 -7.07 -5.07 16.50
N ILE A 121 -8.34 -5.26 16.87
CA ILE A 121 -8.74 -5.66 18.23
C ILE A 121 -8.45 -7.14 18.47
N ASN A 122 -8.56 -7.96 17.44
CA ASN A 122 -8.29 -9.40 17.51
C ASN A 122 -6.82 -9.70 17.24
#